data_a481f374fa9cccf4fde7f3ebb2be1e87
#
_entry.id   a481f374fa9cccf4fde7f3ebb2be1e87
#
_cell.length_a   1.000
_cell.length_b   1.000
_cell.length_c   1.000
_cell.angle_alpha   90.00
_cell.angle_beta   90.00
_cell.angle_gamma   90.00
#
_symmetry.space_group_name_H-M   'P 1'
#
loop_
_entity.id
_entity.type
_entity.pdbx_description
1 polymer ?
#
loop_
_entity_poly.entity_id
_entity_poly.type
_entity_poly.pdbx_seq_one_letter_code
_entity_poly.pdbx_strand_id
1 'polypeptide(L)'
;DLYDIYVIADNCTDNTAKLAREAGAIVVERHEDDPAKKTKGAALQWFLNQKIEEDADYDAFCVFDADNIVDKNFFKAMNKKLCQGEEVVQGYRDIKNPSDSWVSAGYAIFYWTMNRFYHLARYNLGLSPLINGTGFMVKFDVIKPTGWNTKTLTEDIEFSLKRIIEGKKLGWATDAIVYDEQPVGFKQSWSQRSRWTIGHIQCLHEYTKPLAGAVKKNKTMMNFDGLLYMLGSIPMFIMTILLVVLNFVM
;
A
#
# COMPACT_ATOMS: atom_id res chain seq x y z
N ASP A 1 -14.39 -17.40 -15.85
CA ASP A 1 -14.10 -16.03 -15.43
C ASP A 1 -12.59 -15.85 -15.40
N LEU A 2 -12.12 -14.61 -15.54
CA LEU A 2 -10.69 -14.30 -15.61
C LEU A 2 -10.06 -14.01 -14.24
N TYR A 3 -10.85 -14.02 -13.16
CA TYR A 3 -10.37 -13.77 -11.80
C TYR A 3 -11.29 -14.39 -10.74
N ASP A 4 -10.71 -14.71 -9.62
CA ASP A 4 -11.40 -15.13 -8.39
C ASP A 4 -11.40 -13.98 -7.38
N ILE A 5 -12.48 -13.84 -6.63
CA ILE A 5 -12.60 -12.85 -5.55
C ILE A 5 -12.48 -13.56 -4.21
N TYR A 6 -11.42 -13.27 -3.50
CA TYR A 6 -11.19 -13.76 -2.13
C TYR A 6 -11.48 -12.66 -1.12
N VAL A 7 -12.17 -13.02 -0.05
CA VAL A 7 -12.34 -12.17 1.14
C VAL A 7 -11.67 -12.85 2.33
N ILE A 8 -10.66 -12.19 2.89
CA ILE A 8 -10.00 -12.63 4.12
C ILE A 8 -10.78 -12.03 5.29
N ALA A 9 -11.61 -12.84 5.95
CA ALA A 9 -12.34 -12.46 7.15
C ALA A 9 -11.43 -12.68 8.37
N ASP A 10 -10.62 -11.65 8.70
CA ASP A 10 -9.60 -11.72 9.75
C ASP A 10 -10.17 -11.34 11.12
N ASN A 11 -10.32 -12.32 12.00
CA ASN A 11 -10.90 -12.17 13.35
C ASN A 11 -12.32 -11.55 13.37
N CYS A 12 -13.10 -11.76 12.32
CA CYS A 12 -14.48 -11.27 12.26
C CYS A 12 -15.37 -12.10 13.22
N THR A 13 -16.17 -11.39 14.04
CA THR A 13 -17.12 -11.98 14.99
C THR A 13 -18.57 -11.67 14.60
N ASP A 14 -18.77 -10.98 13.49
CA ASP A 14 -20.05 -10.54 12.95
C ASP A 14 -20.44 -11.34 11.67
N ASN A 15 -21.40 -10.83 10.92
CA ASN A 15 -21.88 -11.47 9.70
C ASN A 15 -20.98 -11.24 8.47
N THR A 16 -19.79 -10.67 8.60
CA THR A 16 -18.90 -10.33 7.46
C THR A 16 -18.66 -11.52 6.55
N ALA A 17 -18.22 -12.65 7.11
CA ALA A 17 -17.93 -13.86 6.31
C ALA A 17 -19.18 -14.40 5.59
N LYS A 18 -20.35 -14.38 6.25
CA LYS A 18 -21.63 -14.82 5.68
C LYS A 18 -22.04 -13.92 4.51
N LEU A 19 -22.03 -12.61 4.72
CA LEU A 19 -22.44 -11.64 3.68
C LEU A 19 -21.51 -11.68 2.46
N ALA A 20 -20.22 -11.88 2.67
CA ALA A 20 -19.26 -11.99 1.58
C ALA A 20 -19.51 -13.26 0.74
N ARG A 21 -19.84 -14.41 1.37
CA ARG A 21 -20.23 -15.64 0.65
C ARG A 21 -21.53 -15.46 -0.12
N GLU A 22 -22.53 -14.81 0.47
CA GLU A 22 -23.80 -14.51 -0.18
C GLU A 22 -23.62 -13.58 -1.39
N ALA A 23 -22.61 -12.71 -1.36
CA ALA A 23 -22.21 -11.86 -2.48
C ALA A 23 -21.40 -12.61 -3.57
N GLY A 24 -21.07 -13.89 -3.37
CA GLY A 24 -20.37 -14.73 -4.34
C GLY A 24 -18.85 -14.75 -4.20
N ALA A 25 -18.29 -14.22 -3.11
CA ALA A 25 -16.86 -14.29 -2.86
C ALA A 25 -16.43 -15.64 -2.26
N ILE A 26 -15.19 -16.05 -2.52
CA ILE A 26 -14.51 -17.14 -1.83
C ILE A 26 -14.00 -16.59 -0.51
N VAL A 27 -14.59 -17.03 0.61
CA VAL A 27 -14.25 -16.48 1.93
C VAL A 27 -13.31 -17.41 2.67
N VAL A 28 -12.20 -16.85 3.13
CA VAL A 28 -11.23 -17.51 4.00
C VAL A 28 -11.29 -16.84 5.38
N GLU A 29 -11.58 -17.62 6.41
CA GLU A 29 -11.65 -17.12 7.78
C GLU A 29 -10.31 -17.36 8.47
N ARG A 30 -9.74 -16.30 9.05
CA ARG A 30 -8.52 -16.34 9.83
C ARG A 30 -8.83 -15.96 11.27
N HIS A 31 -8.39 -16.80 12.20
CA HIS A 31 -8.41 -16.52 13.62
C HIS A 31 -6.97 -16.47 14.13
N GLU A 32 -6.60 -15.36 14.74
CA GLU A 32 -5.25 -15.11 15.28
C GLU A 32 -5.39 -14.50 16.67
N ASP A 33 -4.75 -15.11 17.65
CA ASP A 33 -4.83 -14.66 19.05
C ASP A 33 -3.72 -13.66 19.40
N ASP A 34 -2.56 -13.77 18.72
CA ASP A 34 -1.42 -12.88 18.95
C ASP A 34 -1.72 -11.46 18.44
N PRO A 35 -1.82 -10.44 19.31
CA PRO A 35 -2.08 -9.07 18.91
C PRO A 35 -1.06 -8.50 17.92
N ALA A 36 0.20 -8.97 17.97
CA ALA A 36 1.26 -8.53 17.07
C ALA A 36 1.04 -8.98 15.62
N LYS A 37 0.24 -10.04 15.42
CA LYS A 37 -0.10 -10.59 14.11
C LYS A 37 -1.49 -10.18 13.61
N LYS A 38 -2.25 -9.39 14.39
CA LYS A 38 -3.54 -8.83 13.98
C LYS A 38 -3.35 -7.60 13.09
N THR A 39 -2.62 -7.76 11.99
CA THR A 39 -2.33 -6.71 11.03
C THR A 39 -2.72 -7.14 9.62
N LYS A 40 -3.04 -6.17 8.76
CA LYS A 40 -3.33 -6.42 7.34
C LYS A 40 -2.19 -7.18 6.64
N GLY A 41 -0.94 -6.77 6.89
CA GLY A 41 0.24 -7.43 6.32
C GLY A 41 0.34 -8.90 6.73
N ALA A 42 0.07 -9.23 8.01
CA ALA A 42 0.09 -10.60 8.50
C ALA A 42 -1.07 -11.44 7.92
N ALA A 43 -2.26 -10.87 7.79
CA ALA A 43 -3.40 -11.55 7.17
C ALA A 43 -3.14 -11.84 5.69
N LEU A 44 -2.58 -10.87 4.97
CA LEU A 44 -2.20 -11.03 3.56
C LEU A 44 -1.09 -12.08 3.40
N GLN A 45 -0.04 -12.04 4.23
CA GLN A 45 1.03 -13.02 4.22
C GLN A 45 0.49 -14.44 4.48
N TRP A 46 -0.37 -14.60 5.49
CA TRP A 46 -0.98 -15.89 5.82
C TRP A 46 -1.75 -16.46 4.62
N PHE A 47 -2.59 -15.66 3.98
CA PHE A 47 -3.37 -16.08 2.82
C PHE A 47 -2.49 -16.40 1.59
N LEU A 48 -1.54 -15.52 1.27
CA LEU A 48 -0.67 -15.72 0.12
C LEU A 48 0.25 -16.93 0.28
N ASN A 49 0.71 -17.22 1.49
CA ASN A 49 1.50 -18.43 1.75
C ASN A 49 0.69 -19.72 1.47
N GLN A 50 -0.61 -19.75 1.84
CA GLN A 50 -1.47 -20.88 1.48
C GLN A 50 -1.58 -21.05 -0.05
N LYS A 51 -1.72 -19.95 -0.79
CA LYS A 51 -1.79 -19.99 -2.25
C LYS A 51 -0.48 -20.42 -2.90
N ILE A 52 0.66 -20.09 -2.29
CA ILE A 52 1.98 -20.56 -2.72
C ILE A 52 2.12 -22.08 -2.44
N GLU A 53 1.71 -22.55 -1.25
CA GLU A 53 1.76 -23.98 -0.86
C GLU A 53 0.82 -24.84 -1.72
N GLU A 54 -0.32 -24.28 -2.14
CA GLU A 54 -1.27 -24.93 -3.07
C GLU A 54 -0.78 -24.95 -4.53
N ASP A 55 0.37 -24.32 -4.82
CA ASP A 55 0.87 -24.07 -6.19
C ASP A 55 -0.20 -23.47 -7.11
N ALA A 56 -0.93 -22.48 -6.59
CA ALA A 56 -2.05 -21.87 -7.27
C ALA A 56 -1.60 -21.23 -8.60
N ASP A 57 -2.35 -21.50 -9.66
CA ASP A 57 -2.07 -21.03 -11.03
C ASP A 57 -2.69 -19.66 -11.27
N TYR A 58 -2.09 -18.62 -10.65
CA TYR A 58 -2.45 -17.23 -10.87
C TYR A 58 -1.28 -16.44 -11.46
N ASP A 59 -1.56 -15.59 -12.47
CA ASP A 59 -0.59 -14.64 -13.00
C ASP A 59 -0.23 -13.54 -12.02
N ALA A 60 -1.25 -13.00 -11.33
CA ALA A 60 -1.12 -11.88 -10.40
C ALA A 60 -2.26 -11.85 -9.40
N PHE A 61 -2.09 -11.11 -8.32
CA PHE A 61 -3.16 -10.76 -7.39
C PHE A 61 -3.29 -9.25 -7.25
N CYS A 62 -4.51 -8.79 -6.96
CA CYS A 62 -4.83 -7.41 -6.61
C CYS A 62 -5.32 -7.35 -5.17
N VAL A 63 -4.97 -6.29 -4.45
CA VAL A 63 -5.37 -6.10 -3.05
C VAL A 63 -6.24 -4.85 -2.93
N PHE A 64 -7.37 -5.01 -2.25
CA PHE A 64 -8.31 -3.95 -1.94
C PHE A 64 -8.69 -3.97 -0.47
N ASP A 65 -8.95 -2.80 0.09
CA ASP A 65 -9.62 -2.69 1.39
C ASP A 65 -11.12 -2.97 1.22
N ALA A 66 -11.77 -3.47 2.28
CA ALA A 66 -13.16 -3.94 2.20
C ALA A 66 -14.18 -2.82 1.92
N ASP A 67 -13.81 -1.56 2.15
CA ASP A 67 -14.62 -0.37 1.91
C ASP A 67 -14.40 0.25 0.52
N ASN A 68 -13.55 -0.34 -0.31
CA ASN A 68 -13.22 0.20 -1.61
C ASN A 68 -14.32 -0.10 -2.66
N ILE A 69 -14.51 0.87 -3.55
CA ILE A 69 -15.26 0.69 -4.81
C ILE A 69 -14.24 0.66 -5.95
N VAL A 70 -14.26 -0.41 -6.73
CA VAL A 70 -13.32 -0.63 -7.83
C VAL A 70 -13.94 -0.19 -9.15
N ASP A 71 -13.26 0.67 -9.92
CA ASP A 71 -13.73 1.05 -11.25
C ASP A 71 -13.79 -0.15 -12.19
N LYS A 72 -14.81 -0.20 -13.03
CA LYS A 72 -15.05 -1.31 -13.98
C LYS A 72 -13.88 -1.57 -14.94
N ASN A 73 -13.03 -0.59 -15.19
CA ASN A 73 -11.85 -0.72 -16.06
C ASN A 73 -10.58 -1.09 -15.30
N PHE A 74 -10.63 -1.18 -13.96
CA PHE A 74 -9.46 -1.41 -13.12
C PHE A 74 -8.65 -2.63 -13.57
N PHE A 75 -9.27 -3.80 -13.65
CA PHE A 75 -8.59 -5.04 -14.06
C PHE A 75 -8.06 -4.97 -15.48
N LYS A 76 -8.79 -4.34 -16.41
CA LYS A 76 -8.33 -4.13 -17.77
C LYS A 76 -7.06 -3.28 -17.82
N ALA A 77 -7.00 -2.21 -17.02
CA ALA A 77 -5.84 -1.33 -16.93
C ALA A 77 -4.66 -2.04 -16.26
N MET A 78 -4.88 -2.81 -15.18
CA MET A 78 -3.85 -3.60 -14.52
C MET A 78 -3.32 -4.72 -15.43
N ASN A 79 -4.19 -5.46 -16.12
CA ASN A 79 -3.78 -6.50 -17.06
C ASN A 79 -2.93 -5.93 -18.19
N LYS A 80 -3.25 -4.73 -18.70
CA LYS A 80 -2.40 -4.03 -19.69
C LYS A 80 -0.98 -3.81 -19.16
N LYS A 81 -0.83 -3.44 -17.88
CA LYS A 81 0.48 -3.26 -17.24
C LYS A 81 1.21 -4.58 -17.05
N LEU A 82 0.50 -5.63 -16.64
CA LEU A 82 1.05 -6.98 -16.51
C LEU A 82 1.59 -7.48 -17.85
N CYS A 83 0.82 -7.32 -18.96
CA CYS A 83 1.24 -7.67 -20.30
C CYS A 83 2.42 -6.83 -20.81
N GLN A 84 2.65 -5.63 -20.26
CA GLN A 84 3.84 -4.80 -20.53
C GLN A 84 5.07 -5.24 -19.71
N GLY A 85 4.96 -6.26 -18.88
CA GLY A 85 6.04 -6.80 -18.05
C GLY A 85 6.22 -6.12 -16.68
N GLU A 86 5.27 -5.27 -16.26
CA GLU A 86 5.31 -4.67 -14.93
C GLU A 86 5.01 -5.74 -13.87
N GLU A 87 5.88 -5.87 -12.88
CA GLU A 87 5.78 -6.91 -11.84
C GLU A 87 4.92 -6.50 -10.66
N VAL A 88 4.97 -5.21 -10.28
CA VAL A 88 4.21 -4.60 -9.18
C VAL A 88 3.67 -3.27 -9.66
N VAL A 89 2.38 -3.03 -9.54
CA VAL A 89 1.74 -1.82 -10.09
C VAL A 89 0.78 -1.23 -9.07
N GLN A 90 0.94 0.06 -8.78
CA GLN A 90 -0.05 0.84 -8.03
C GLN A 90 -1.05 1.48 -8.98
N GLY A 91 -2.33 1.35 -8.66
CA GLY A 91 -3.42 2.07 -9.32
C GLY A 91 -3.64 3.47 -8.75
N TYR A 92 -4.55 4.21 -9.39
CA TYR A 92 -4.98 5.52 -8.94
C TYR A 92 -5.95 5.37 -7.76
N ARG A 93 -5.55 5.82 -6.57
CA ARG A 93 -6.39 5.84 -5.38
C ARG A 93 -7.16 7.16 -5.34
N ASP A 94 -8.44 7.11 -5.65
CA ASP A 94 -9.37 8.24 -5.52
C ASP A 94 -10.17 8.13 -4.22
N ILE A 95 -10.91 9.17 -3.88
CA ILE A 95 -11.65 9.26 -2.64
C ILE A 95 -13.15 9.16 -2.90
N LYS A 96 -13.80 8.27 -2.16
CA LYS A 96 -15.23 7.98 -2.26
C LYS A 96 -16.10 9.10 -1.67
N ASN A 97 -15.63 9.74 -0.62
CA ASN A 97 -16.38 10.72 0.18
C ASN A 97 -15.65 12.07 0.39
N PRO A 98 -15.17 12.75 -0.66
CA PRO A 98 -14.32 13.94 -0.54
C PRO A 98 -15.03 15.15 0.07
N SER A 99 -16.38 15.20 0.03
CA SER A 99 -17.19 16.32 0.49
C SER A 99 -17.88 16.12 1.83
N ASP A 100 -17.69 14.96 2.50
CA ASP A 100 -18.39 14.63 3.74
C ASP A 100 -17.89 15.45 4.93
N SER A 101 -16.64 15.87 4.93
CA SER A 101 -16.07 16.72 5.96
C SER A 101 -14.78 17.40 5.49
N TRP A 102 -14.31 18.41 6.26
CA TRP A 102 -13.00 19.01 6.02
C TRP A 102 -11.84 18.02 6.18
N VAL A 103 -12.03 16.96 7.00
CA VAL A 103 -11.03 15.88 7.17
C VAL A 103 -10.93 15.04 5.91
N SER A 104 -12.06 14.55 5.39
CA SER A 104 -12.09 13.75 4.16
C SER A 104 -11.66 14.58 2.93
N ALA A 105 -12.02 15.87 2.87
CA ALA A 105 -11.52 16.80 1.86
C ALA A 105 -9.98 16.94 1.90
N GLY A 106 -9.39 17.02 3.10
CA GLY A 106 -7.95 17.05 3.28
C GLY A 106 -7.26 15.79 2.75
N TYR A 107 -7.86 14.61 2.98
CA TYR A 107 -7.38 13.34 2.40
C TYR A 107 -7.50 13.32 0.87
N ALA A 108 -8.59 13.86 0.32
CA ALA A 108 -8.78 13.93 -1.13
C ALA A 108 -7.67 14.76 -1.78
N ILE A 109 -7.40 15.96 -1.28
CA ILE A 109 -6.31 16.81 -1.76
C ILE A 109 -4.96 16.10 -1.63
N PHE A 110 -4.71 15.43 -0.51
CA PHE A 110 -3.48 14.67 -0.29
C PHE A 110 -3.30 13.57 -1.35
N TYR A 111 -4.29 12.69 -1.55
CA TYR A 111 -4.17 11.60 -2.51
C TYR A 111 -4.14 12.06 -3.96
N TRP A 112 -4.91 13.09 -4.36
CA TRP A 112 -4.83 13.67 -5.71
C TRP A 112 -3.45 14.25 -5.99
N THR A 113 -2.86 14.91 -4.99
CA THR A 113 -1.48 15.43 -5.07
C THR A 113 -0.47 14.30 -5.18
N MET A 114 -0.59 13.27 -4.33
CA MET A 114 0.29 12.10 -4.35
C MET A 114 0.20 11.36 -5.68
N ASN A 115 -0.99 11.10 -6.20
CA ASN A 115 -1.17 10.42 -7.47
C ASN A 115 -0.47 11.16 -8.62
N ARG A 116 -0.67 12.48 -8.71
CA ARG A 116 -0.20 13.29 -9.83
C ARG A 116 1.27 13.71 -9.71
N PHE A 117 1.65 14.26 -8.56
CA PHE A 117 2.97 14.91 -8.40
C PHE A 117 4.01 13.99 -7.75
N TYR A 118 3.58 12.88 -7.16
CA TYR A 118 4.49 11.88 -6.60
C TYR A 118 4.56 10.62 -7.47
N HIS A 119 3.48 9.86 -7.58
CA HIS A 119 3.50 8.55 -8.25
C HIS A 119 3.69 8.66 -9.76
N LEU A 120 2.82 9.43 -10.44
CA LEU A 120 2.90 9.60 -11.89
C LEU A 120 4.21 10.30 -12.31
N ALA A 121 4.64 11.33 -11.57
CA ALA A 121 5.88 12.03 -11.87
C ALA A 121 7.10 11.09 -11.76
N ARG A 122 7.20 10.29 -10.67
CA ARG A 122 8.27 9.31 -10.51
C ARG A 122 8.25 8.25 -11.60
N TYR A 123 7.09 7.70 -11.91
CA TYR A 123 6.96 6.71 -12.96
C TYR A 123 7.47 7.23 -14.31
N ASN A 124 7.09 8.46 -14.70
CA ASN A 124 7.52 9.11 -15.94
C ASN A 124 9.01 9.44 -15.97
N LEU A 125 9.61 9.74 -14.82
CA LEU A 125 11.06 10.01 -14.67
C LEU A 125 11.90 8.73 -14.58
N GLY A 126 11.29 7.54 -14.67
CA GLY A 126 12.00 6.27 -14.50
C GLY A 126 12.36 5.93 -13.06
N LEU A 127 11.85 6.70 -12.10
CA LEU A 127 11.90 6.41 -10.66
C LEU A 127 10.78 5.46 -10.26
N SER A 128 10.77 5.01 -9.01
CA SER A 128 9.75 4.09 -8.50
C SER A 128 8.66 4.83 -7.77
N PRO A 129 7.37 4.71 -8.17
CA PRO A 129 6.27 4.95 -7.24
C PRO A 129 6.33 3.92 -6.10
N LEU A 130 5.45 4.09 -5.10
CA LEU A 130 5.26 3.15 -4.00
C LEU A 130 3.84 2.61 -4.07
N ILE A 131 3.58 1.43 -3.53
CA ILE A 131 2.21 1.01 -3.22
C ILE A 131 1.73 1.74 -1.97
N ASN A 132 0.44 2.00 -1.88
CA ASN A 132 -0.17 2.81 -0.82
C ASN A 132 -1.40 2.14 -0.18
N GLY A 133 -1.23 0.87 0.15
CA GLY A 133 -2.15 0.07 0.95
C GLY A 133 -3.25 -0.62 0.17
N THR A 134 -3.80 -0.03 -0.87
CA THR A 134 -4.93 -0.58 -1.62
C THR A 134 -4.85 -0.27 -3.11
N GLY A 135 -5.64 -0.99 -3.93
CA GLY A 135 -5.68 -0.75 -5.37
C GLY A 135 -4.35 -1.01 -6.07
N PHE A 136 -3.62 -2.04 -5.68
CA PHE A 136 -2.38 -2.43 -6.30
C PHE A 136 -2.42 -3.89 -6.80
N MET A 137 -1.57 -4.18 -7.78
CA MET A 137 -1.36 -5.51 -8.36
C MET A 137 0.07 -5.96 -8.13
N VAL A 138 0.24 -7.24 -7.84
CA VAL A 138 1.56 -7.89 -7.77
C VAL A 138 1.51 -9.18 -8.59
N LYS A 139 2.50 -9.36 -9.47
CA LYS A 139 2.70 -10.62 -10.20
C LYS A 139 2.98 -11.75 -9.20
N PHE A 140 2.29 -12.89 -9.34
CA PHE A 140 2.37 -13.96 -8.35
C PHE A 140 3.79 -14.52 -8.19
N ASP A 141 4.55 -14.62 -9.28
CA ASP A 141 5.95 -15.06 -9.25
C ASP A 141 6.87 -14.19 -8.38
N VAL A 142 6.49 -12.93 -8.11
CA VAL A 142 7.29 -12.02 -7.28
C VAL A 142 7.30 -12.47 -5.83
N ILE A 143 6.21 -13.09 -5.37
CA ILE A 143 6.07 -13.52 -3.96
C ILE A 143 6.36 -15.01 -3.76
N LYS A 144 6.35 -15.83 -4.81
CA LYS A 144 6.62 -17.27 -4.70
C LYS A 144 7.91 -17.60 -3.91
N PRO A 145 9.05 -16.87 -4.09
CA PRO A 145 10.29 -17.20 -3.39
C PRO A 145 10.30 -16.86 -1.91
N THR A 146 9.59 -15.82 -1.46
CA THR A 146 9.75 -15.24 -0.12
C THR A 146 8.44 -14.99 0.62
N GLY A 147 7.29 -15.21 -0.03
CA GLY A 147 6.00 -14.75 0.47
C GLY A 147 5.88 -13.23 0.50
N TRP A 148 4.82 -12.72 1.12
CA TRP A 148 4.63 -11.28 1.34
C TRP A 148 5.59 -10.68 2.37
N ASN A 149 6.07 -11.45 3.31
CA ASN A 149 7.13 -11.23 4.30
C ASN A 149 7.38 -9.76 4.71
N THR A 150 6.37 -9.10 5.27
CA THR A 150 6.45 -7.75 5.83
C THR A 150 6.30 -7.78 7.34
N LYS A 151 6.93 -6.84 8.06
CA LYS A 151 7.00 -6.81 9.53
C LYS A 151 6.48 -5.50 10.13
N THR A 152 6.47 -4.42 9.32
CA THR A 152 6.08 -3.10 9.80
C THR A 152 4.58 -2.87 9.69
N LEU A 153 4.08 -1.84 10.38
CA LEU A 153 2.67 -1.44 10.29
C LEU A 153 2.26 -0.81 8.96
N THR A 154 3.26 -0.48 8.13
CA THR A 154 3.07 0.00 6.75
C THR A 154 3.71 -1.01 5.80
N GLU A 155 3.05 -2.17 5.69
CA GLU A 155 3.48 -3.31 4.88
C GLU A 155 3.68 -2.96 3.41
N ASP A 156 2.91 -2.01 2.91
CA ASP A 156 2.94 -1.46 1.56
C ASP A 156 4.24 -0.68 1.28
N ILE A 157 4.58 0.26 2.17
CA ILE A 157 5.85 1.00 2.08
C ILE A 157 7.02 0.01 2.20
N GLU A 158 6.98 -0.88 3.20
CA GLU A 158 8.02 -1.88 3.40
C GLU A 158 8.24 -2.74 2.14
N PHE A 159 7.18 -3.27 1.56
CA PHE A 159 7.27 -4.08 0.34
C PHE A 159 7.88 -3.28 -0.81
N SER A 160 7.43 -2.03 -0.99
CA SER A 160 7.95 -1.14 -2.03
C SER A 160 9.46 -0.88 -1.86
N LEU A 161 9.92 -0.64 -0.62
CA LEU A 161 11.32 -0.41 -0.32
C LEU A 161 12.18 -1.63 -0.60
N LYS A 162 11.70 -2.83 -0.27
CA LYS A 162 12.39 -4.10 -0.60
C LYS A 162 12.61 -4.22 -2.11
N ARG A 163 11.58 -3.94 -2.91
CA ARG A 163 11.70 -3.97 -4.38
C ARG A 163 12.71 -2.92 -4.88
N ILE A 164 12.68 -1.70 -4.36
CA ILE A 164 13.62 -0.64 -4.72
C ILE A 164 15.06 -1.04 -4.37
N ILE A 165 15.30 -1.65 -3.21
CA ILE A 165 16.63 -2.15 -2.79
C ILE A 165 17.13 -3.23 -3.76
N GLU A 166 16.27 -4.10 -4.24
CA GLU A 166 16.56 -5.11 -5.27
C GLU A 166 16.81 -4.51 -6.66
N GLY A 167 16.63 -3.22 -6.85
CA GLY A 167 16.76 -2.54 -8.13
C GLY A 167 15.53 -2.71 -9.04
N LYS A 168 14.40 -3.11 -8.47
CA LYS A 168 13.14 -3.34 -9.19
C LYS A 168 12.22 -2.14 -9.06
N LYS A 169 11.86 -1.55 -10.20
CA LYS A 169 10.91 -0.43 -10.26
C LYS A 169 9.48 -0.92 -10.14
N LEU A 170 8.65 -0.20 -9.40
CA LEU A 170 7.21 -0.38 -9.39
C LEU A 170 6.57 0.39 -10.56
N GLY A 171 5.46 -0.11 -11.04
CA GLY A 171 4.62 0.49 -12.07
C GLY A 171 3.56 1.43 -11.51
N TRP A 172 2.97 2.20 -12.42
CA TRP A 172 1.85 3.09 -12.14
C TRP A 172 0.77 2.95 -13.22
N ALA A 173 -0.48 2.77 -12.81
CA ALA A 173 -1.62 2.66 -13.70
C ALA A 173 -2.66 3.76 -13.41
N THR A 174 -2.59 4.88 -14.13
CA THR A 174 -3.51 6.03 -13.97
C THR A 174 -4.97 5.65 -14.21
N ASP A 175 -5.23 4.70 -15.11
CA ASP A 175 -6.58 4.30 -15.53
C ASP A 175 -7.15 3.17 -14.64
N ALA A 176 -6.35 2.60 -13.73
CA ALA A 176 -6.81 1.64 -12.75
C ALA A 176 -7.26 2.36 -11.47
N ILE A 177 -8.52 2.78 -11.44
CA ILE A 177 -9.04 3.64 -10.36
C ILE A 177 -9.71 2.79 -9.28
N VAL A 178 -9.39 3.09 -8.03
CA VAL A 178 -10.10 2.60 -6.84
C VAL A 178 -10.56 3.78 -6.00
N TYR A 179 -11.81 3.75 -5.55
CA TYR A 179 -12.41 4.78 -4.69
C TYR A 179 -12.39 4.27 -3.26
N ASP A 180 -11.64 4.95 -2.42
CA ASP A 180 -11.39 4.60 -1.04
C ASP A 180 -12.14 5.53 -0.07
N GLU A 181 -12.67 4.98 1.03
CA GLU A 181 -13.39 5.77 2.01
C GLU A 181 -12.43 6.37 3.03
N GLN A 182 -12.57 7.66 3.29
CA GLN A 182 -11.70 8.37 4.22
C GLN A 182 -12.42 8.77 5.52
N PRO A 183 -11.69 8.83 6.64
CA PRO A 183 -12.24 9.30 7.90
C PRO A 183 -12.92 10.65 7.77
N VAL A 184 -14.12 10.79 8.34
CA VAL A 184 -14.84 12.06 8.41
C VAL A 184 -14.56 12.80 9.72
N GLY A 185 -14.12 12.10 10.77
CA GLY A 185 -13.84 12.66 12.09
C GLY A 185 -12.36 12.78 12.41
N PHE A 186 -11.97 13.85 13.11
CA PHE A 186 -10.58 14.11 13.49
C PHE A 186 -9.99 12.97 14.34
N LYS A 187 -10.72 12.42 15.31
CA LYS A 187 -10.22 11.33 16.18
C LYS A 187 -9.86 10.08 15.39
N GLN A 188 -10.69 9.70 14.42
CA GLN A 188 -10.44 8.56 13.54
C GLN A 188 -9.22 8.82 12.64
N SER A 189 -9.14 10.02 12.05
CA SER A 189 -8.00 10.47 11.25
C SER A 189 -6.70 10.44 12.05
N TRP A 190 -6.72 10.92 13.29
CA TRP A 190 -5.56 10.91 14.19
C TRP A 190 -5.07 9.47 14.44
N SER A 191 -5.97 8.56 14.77
CA SER A 191 -5.64 7.15 15.00
C SER A 191 -4.99 6.51 13.76
N GLN A 192 -5.56 6.75 12.58
CA GLN A 192 -5.04 6.22 11.31
C GLN A 192 -3.64 6.79 10.99
N ARG A 193 -3.48 8.12 11.08
CA ARG A 193 -2.19 8.80 10.82
C ARG A 193 -1.11 8.42 11.83
N SER A 194 -1.47 8.22 13.10
CA SER A 194 -0.55 7.74 14.12
C SER A 194 0.00 6.36 13.77
N ARG A 195 -0.83 5.44 13.29
CA ARG A 195 -0.40 4.13 12.82
C ARG A 195 0.54 4.23 11.60
N TRP A 196 0.23 5.10 10.63
CA TRP A 196 1.11 5.34 9.48
C TRP A 196 2.45 5.93 9.88
N THR A 197 2.45 6.88 10.82
CA THR A 197 3.68 7.49 11.34
C THR A 197 4.56 6.45 12.04
N ILE A 198 3.98 5.60 12.89
CA ILE A 198 4.72 4.53 13.57
C ILE A 198 5.31 3.57 12.54
N GLY A 199 4.51 3.12 11.56
CA GLY A 199 4.98 2.23 10.49
C GLY A 199 6.09 2.85 9.67
N HIS A 200 5.99 4.14 9.34
CA HIS A 200 7.04 4.86 8.62
C HIS A 200 8.34 4.96 9.42
N ILE A 201 8.27 5.20 10.74
CA ILE A 201 9.44 5.20 11.64
C ILE A 201 10.07 3.79 11.70
N GLN A 202 9.26 2.74 11.74
CA GLN A 202 9.75 1.36 11.67
C GLN A 202 10.50 1.12 10.35
N CYS A 203 9.93 1.52 9.22
CA CYS A 203 10.59 1.42 7.92
C CYS A 203 11.89 2.24 7.87
N LEU A 204 11.89 3.45 8.43
CA LEU A 204 13.09 4.29 8.51
C LEU A 204 14.22 3.57 9.26
N HIS A 205 13.91 2.97 10.40
CA HIS A 205 14.89 2.22 11.20
C HIS A 205 15.45 1.00 10.45
N GLU A 206 14.56 0.20 9.86
CA GLU A 206 14.91 -1.07 9.22
C GLU A 206 15.60 -0.89 7.86
N TYR A 207 15.16 0.09 7.06
CA TYR A 207 15.50 0.14 5.63
C TYR A 207 16.46 1.27 5.24
N THR A 208 16.76 2.24 6.11
CA THR A 208 17.72 3.32 5.77
C THR A 208 19.11 2.78 5.42
N LYS A 209 19.65 1.86 6.23
CA LYS A 209 20.97 1.26 5.96
C LYS A 209 20.98 0.39 4.70
N PRO A 210 20.02 -0.54 4.49
CA PRO A 210 19.89 -1.29 3.25
C PRO A 210 19.77 -0.40 2.00
N LEU A 211 18.97 0.67 2.05
CA LEU A 211 18.83 1.63 0.95
C LEU A 211 20.14 2.36 0.65
N ALA A 212 20.84 2.84 1.69
CA ALA A 212 22.16 3.47 1.52
C ALA A 212 23.19 2.50 0.91
N GLY A 213 23.12 1.22 1.29
CA GLY A 213 23.90 0.15 0.67
C GLY A 213 23.56 -0.06 -0.81
N ALA A 214 22.26 -0.07 -1.13
CA ALA A 214 21.78 -0.20 -2.52
C ALA A 214 22.18 1.00 -3.38
N VAL A 215 22.15 2.23 -2.84
CA VAL A 215 22.66 3.44 -3.53
C VAL A 215 24.13 3.29 -3.91
N LYS A 216 24.96 2.81 -2.98
CA LYS A 216 26.40 2.60 -3.22
C LYS A 216 26.66 1.48 -4.24
N LYS A 217 25.89 0.38 -4.16
CA LYS A 217 26.08 -0.80 -4.99
C LYS A 217 25.54 -0.57 -6.41
N ASN A 218 24.28 -0.13 -6.54
CA ASN A 218 23.58 -0.05 -7.80
C ASN A 218 23.80 1.28 -8.53
N LYS A 219 24.12 2.36 -7.78
CA LYS A 219 24.36 3.72 -8.29
C LYS A 219 23.20 4.25 -9.16
N THR A 220 21.95 3.89 -8.82
CA THR A 220 20.77 4.32 -9.57
C THR A 220 20.08 5.49 -8.88
N MET A 221 19.51 6.40 -9.69
CA MET A 221 18.68 7.50 -9.17
C MET A 221 17.46 6.98 -8.41
N MET A 222 16.93 5.82 -8.78
CA MET A 222 15.80 5.20 -8.09
C MET A 222 16.13 4.81 -6.64
N ASN A 223 17.29 4.20 -6.39
CA ASN A 223 17.73 3.88 -5.04
C ASN A 223 17.99 5.15 -4.21
N PHE A 224 18.57 6.19 -4.84
CA PHE A 224 18.79 7.48 -4.19
C PHE A 224 17.47 8.18 -3.84
N ASP A 225 16.48 8.20 -4.76
CA ASP A 225 15.14 8.75 -4.51
C ASP A 225 14.42 7.98 -3.39
N GLY A 226 14.53 6.65 -3.34
CA GLY A 226 14.00 5.82 -2.24
C GLY A 226 14.62 6.18 -0.88
N LEU A 227 15.92 6.43 -0.85
CA LEU A 227 16.62 6.89 0.36
C LEU A 227 16.15 8.30 0.78
N LEU A 228 16.01 9.22 -0.18
CA LEU A 228 15.47 10.56 0.07
C LEU A 228 14.03 10.53 0.58
N TYR A 229 13.20 9.63 0.05
CA TYR A 229 11.85 9.43 0.54
C TYR A 229 11.84 9.06 2.03
N MET A 230 12.69 8.12 2.44
CA MET A 230 12.76 7.71 3.85
C MET A 230 13.30 8.83 4.75
N LEU A 231 14.35 9.51 4.34
CA LEU A 231 14.96 10.59 5.12
C LEU A 231 14.15 11.88 5.11
N GLY A 232 13.36 12.13 4.05
CA GLY A 232 12.57 13.35 3.86
C GLY A 232 11.49 13.56 4.92
N SER A 233 11.07 12.52 5.61
CA SER A 233 10.15 12.62 6.76
C SER A 233 10.79 13.33 7.97
N ILE A 234 12.09 13.20 8.19
CA ILE A 234 12.80 13.78 9.34
C ILE A 234 12.74 15.33 9.33
N PRO A 235 13.15 16.03 8.24
CA PRO A 235 13.03 17.48 8.17
C PRO A 235 11.59 17.97 8.33
N MET A 236 10.62 17.25 7.78
CA MET A 236 9.20 17.61 7.90
C MET A 236 8.71 17.51 9.34
N PHE A 237 9.11 16.50 10.12
CA PHE A 237 8.82 16.40 11.54
C PHE A 237 9.47 17.52 12.33
N ILE A 238 10.76 17.82 12.09
CA ILE A 238 11.48 18.91 12.76
C ILE A 238 10.78 20.24 12.46
N MET A 239 10.46 20.53 11.21
CA MET A 239 9.79 21.75 10.81
C MET A 239 8.41 21.90 11.48
N THR A 240 7.62 20.81 11.55
CA THR A 240 6.33 20.81 12.24
C THR A 240 6.47 21.15 13.71
N ILE A 241 7.45 20.53 14.40
CA ILE A 241 7.72 20.81 15.82
C ILE A 241 8.15 22.28 16.00
N LEU A 242 9.04 22.80 15.15
CA LEU A 242 9.47 24.19 15.22
C LEU A 242 8.30 25.18 15.01
N LEU A 243 7.42 24.91 14.03
CA LEU A 243 6.25 25.72 13.78
C LEU A 243 5.29 25.70 14.99
N VAL A 244 5.07 24.55 15.60
CA VAL A 244 4.26 24.42 16.82
C VAL A 244 4.86 25.23 17.96
N VAL A 245 6.16 25.05 18.23
CA VAL A 245 6.86 25.79 19.30
C VAL A 245 6.80 27.29 19.05
N LEU A 246 7.04 27.77 17.82
CA LEU A 246 6.97 29.19 17.50
C LEU A 246 5.55 29.77 17.73
N ASN A 247 4.48 29.02 17.44
CA ASN A 247 3.11 29.48 17.71
C ASN A 247 2.76 29.53 19.19
N PHE A 248 3.49 28.84 20.09
CA PHE A 248 3.30 28.92 21.53
C PHE A 248 4.18 30.01 22.20
N VAL A 249 5.20 30.49 21.51
CA VAL A 249 6.15 31.48 22.04
C VAL A 249 5.83 32.89 21.55
N MET A 250 5.09 33.02 20.45
CA MET A 250 4.59 34.30 19.91
C MET A 250 3.17 34.57 20.39
#